data_2644efb78e7df9661f29338c1f773df1
#
_entry.id   2644efb78e7df9661f29338c1f773df1
#
_cell.length_a   1.000
_cell.length_b   1.000
_cell.length_c   1.000
_cell.angle_alpha   90.00
_cell.angle_beta   90.00
_cell.angle_gamma   90.00
#
_symmetry.space_group_name_H-M   'P 1'
#
loop_
_entity.id
_entity.type
_entity.pdbx_description
1 polymer ?
#
loop_
_entity_poly.entity_id
_entity_poly.type
_entity_poly.pdbx_seq_one_letter_code
_entity_poly.pdbx_strand_id
1 'polypeptide(L)'
;MSEKSVSKSALTRIRRSATYQRISASSIGRLYRRLKGTPQGEDQAHEVEFYRVLLGGFQQGDTVFDIGANTGQKADAFLQLGARVVAVEPDELNLTKLRNRFAGSKGTPLPVSIVGAAISDHEGAETMLVDGPGSALNTLSRKWADTLKSDKERFAHTIDALEFKHEKSVKTTTLDRLIEEFGVPFFVKIDVEGYELKVLQGLHKPVPYISFEVNLPEFKQEGLQCIEVLKSLQETGEFNYSSDCWQGLAKDKWLQASEFSHVFDQCTERCVEVFWRSSL
;
A
#
# COMPACT_ATOMS: atom_id res chain seq x y z
N MET A 1 -19.89 40.19 -2.98
CA MET A 1 -19.20 39.37 -1.95
C MET A 1 -17.99 38.75 -2.61
N SER A 2 -16.79 39.17 -2.24
CA SER A 2 -15.52 38.89 -2.93
C SER A 2 -14.99 37.54 -2.44
N GLU A 3 -14.90 36.53 -3.32
CA GLU A 3 -14.13 35.33 -3.10
C GLU A 3 -12.64 35.67 -3.07
N LYS A 4 -12.04 35.53 -1.88
CA LYS A 4 -10.59 35.69 -1.72
C LYS A 4 -9.89 34.49 -2.38
N SER A 5 -9.37 34.67 -3.57
CA SER A 5 -8.47 33.73 -4.21
C SER A 5 -7.18 33.66 -3.35
N VAL A 6 -6.96 32.51 -2.71
CA VAL A 6 -5.69 32.22 -2.04
C VAL A 6 -4.63 32.06 -3.11
N SER A 7 -3.57 32.88 -3.08
CA SER A 7 -2.53 32.86 -4.10
C SER A 7 -1.79 31.51 -4.10
N LYS A 8 -1.34 31.03 -5.28
CA LYS A 8 -0.55 29.79 -5.43
C LYS A 8 0.69 29.77 -4.50
N SER A 9 1.30 30.91 -4.23
CA SER A 9 2.44 31.05 -3.33
C SER A 9 2.09 30.80 -1.84
N ALA A 10 0.88 31.17 -1.41
CA ALA A 10 0.41 30.91 -0.04
C ALA A 10 0.11 29.41 0.17
N LEU A 11 -0.48 28.74 -0.80
CA LEU A 11 -0.70 27.28 -0.78
C LEU A 11 0.62 26.51 -0.74
N THR A 12 1.62 26.92 -1.51
CA THR A 12 2.97 26.32 -1.48
C THR A 12 3.66 26.54 -0.14
N ARG A 13 3.45 27.70 0.51
CA ARG A 13 4.01 28.00 1.84
C ARG A 13 3.34 27.20 2.95
N ILE A 14 2.01 26.98 2.87
CA ILE A 14 1.25 26.14 3.80
C ILE A 14 1.70 24.68 3.64
N ARG A 15 1.86 24.17 2.41
CA ARG A 15 2.34 22.82 2.11
C ARG A 15 3.77 22.55 2.60
N ARG A 16 4.61 23.58 2.72
CA ARG A 16 5.98 23.50 3.28
C ARG A 16 6.07 23.71 4.79
N SER A 17 4.97 23.97 5.48
CA SER A 17 4.99 24.10 6.94
C SER A 17 5.23 22.74 7.59
N ALA A 18 6.08 22.68 8.63
CA ALA A 18 6.36 21.47 9.38
C ALA A 18 5.08 20.80 9.93
N THR A 19 4.06 21.59 10.24
CA THR A 19 2.76 21.12 10.70
C THR A 19 1.96 20.45 9.58
N TYR A 20 1.95 21.02 8.36
CA TYR A 20 1.30 20.41 7.21
C TYR A 20 2.01 19.12 6.78
N GLN A 21 3.35 19.13 6.80
CA GLN A 21 4.15 17.93 6.50
C GLN A 21 3.91 16.83 7.54
N ARG A 22 3.82 17.16 8.84
CA ARG A 22 3.47 16.21 9.90
C ARG A 22 2.06 15.64 9.74
N ILE A 23 1.08 16.46 9.36
CA ILE A 23 -0.30 16.01 9.12
C ILE A 23 -0.39 15.21 7.81
N SER A 24 0.31 15.63 6.76
CA SER A 24 0.29 14.93 5.47
C SER A 24 1.03 13.61 5.48
N ALA A 25 2.10 13.50 6.27
CA ALA A 25 2.86 12.27 6.48
C ALA A 25 2.18 11.33 7.50
N SER A 26 1.18 11.80 8.24
CA SER A 26 0.44 10.94 9.16
C SER A 26 -0.45 9.96 8.39
N SER A 27 -0.70 8.78 8.96
CA SER A 27 -1.71 7.84 8.46
C SER A 27 -3.07 8.49 8.21
N ILE A 28 -3.42 9.51 8.99
CA ILE A 28 -4.62 10.34 8.81
C ILE A 28 -4.54 11.14 7.49
N GLY A 29 -3.42 11.74 7.16
CA GLY A 29 -3.25 12.47 5.90
C GLY A 29 -3.34 11.54 4.70
N ARG A 30 -2.78 10.34 4.79
CA ARG A 30 -2.89 9.30 3.76
C ARG A 30 -4.32 8.79 3.64
N LEU A 31 -4.95 8.46 4.76
CA LEU A 31 -6.34 8.03 4.80
C LEU A 31 -7.29 9.12 4.26
N TYR A 32 -7.10 10.38 4.66
CA TYR A 32 -7.89 11.50 4.15
C TYR A 32 -7.71 11.70 2.64
N ARG A 33 -6.50 11.56 2.13
CA ARG A 33 -6.24 11.56 0.68
C ARG A 33 -6.91 10.39 -0.02
N ARG A 34 -6.84 9.18 0.55
CA ARG A 34 -7.56 8.00 0.02
C ARG A 34 -9.07 8.22 -0.05
N LEU A 35 -9.67 8.82 0.98
CA LEU A 35 -11.12 9.06 1.05
C LEU A 35 -11.61 10.17 0.12
N LYS A 36 -10.80 11.20 -0.13
CA LYS A 36 -11.18 12.36 -0.96
C LYS A 36 -10.77 12.28 -2.44
N GLY A 37 -10.08 11.21 -2.87
CA GLY A 37 -9.64 11.12 -4.26
C GLY A 37 -8.80 12.35 -4.65
N THR A 38 -7.58 12.41 -4.11
CA THR A 38 -6.70 13.59 -4.12
C THR A 38 -6.38 14.24 -5.46
N PRO A 39 -5.81 15.47 -5.42
CA PRO A 39 -5.44 16.22 -6.63
C PRO A 39 -4.53 15.39 -7.52
N GLN A 40 -5.04 15.06 -8.66
CA GLN A 40 -4.33 14.35 -9.71
C GLN A 40 -3.26 15.28 -10.28
N GLY A 41 -2.06 14.80 -10.42
CA GLY A 41 -1.00 15.42 -11.20
C GLY A 41 0.35 15.48 -10.46
N GLU A 42 0.55 16.39 -9.53
CA GLU A 42 1.87 16.56 -8.87
C GLU A 42 2.19 15.41 -7.91
N ASP A 43 1.23 14.99 -7.09
CA ASP A 43 1.43 13.90 -6.13
C ASP A 43 1.70 12.56 -6.86
N GLN A 44 0.97 12.30 -7.94
CA GLN A 44 1.17 11.09 -8.74
C GLN A 44 2.50 11.10 -9.50
N ALA A 45 2.91 12.24 -10.04
CA ALA A 45 4.20 12.36 -10.72
C ALA A 45 5.38 12.10 -9.78
N HIS A 46 5.30 12.59 -8.53
CA HIS A 46 6.31 12.31 -7.50
C HIS A 46 6.34 10.84 -7.13
N GLU A 47 5.19 10.20 -7.00
CA GLU A 47 5.09 8.78 -6.69
C GLU A 47 5.70 7.92 -7.81
N VAL A 48 5.41 8.24 -9.07
CA VAL A 48 6.02 7.57 -10.22
C VAL A 48 7.54 7.73 -10.22
N GLU A 49 8.03 8.95 -9.94
CA GLU A 49 9.48 9.19 -9.87
C GLU A 49 10.13 8.46 -8.69
N PHE A 50 9.47 8.43 -7.54
CA PHE A 50 9.94 7.66 -6.39
C PHE A 50 10.12 6.19 -6.74
N TYR A 51 9.12 5.54 -7.34
CA TYR A 51 9.23 4.14 -7.75
C TYR A 51 10.24 3.93 -8.88
N ARG A 52 10.41 4.89 -9.80
CA ARG A 52 11.44 4.80 -10.84
C ARG A 52 12.84 4.76 -10.27
N VAL A 53 13.11 5.53 -9.22
CA VAL A 53 14.41 5.55 -8.53
C VAL A 53 14.57 4.31 -7.64
N LEU A 54 13.50 3.91 -6.95
CA LEU A 54 13.50 2.78 -6.01
C LEU A 54 13.76 1.45 -6.70
N LEU A 55 13.07 1.19 -7.82
CA LEU A 55 13.05 -0.10 -8.50
C LEU A 55 14.21 -0.20 -9.51
N GLY A 56 15.43 -0.28 -8.98
CA GLY A 56 16.63 -0.43 -9.82
C GLY A 56 16.55 -1.69 -10.69
N GLY A 57 16.80 -1.54 -11.99
CA GLY A 57 16.74 -2.65 -12.95
C GLY A 57 15.35 -2.92 -13.55
N PHE A 58 14.30 -2.23 -13.12
CA PHE A 58 12.96 -2.35 -13.70
C PHE A 58 12.96 -2.03 -15.20
N GLN A 59 12.30 -2.88 -15.98
CA GLN A 59 12.14 -2.73 -17.42
C GLN A 59 10.67 -2.51 -17.79
N GLN A 60 10.46 -1.79 -18.89
CA GLN A 60 9.10 -1.68 -19.44
C GLN A 60 8.53 -3.06 -19.78
N GLY A 61 7.33 -3.35 -19.30
CA GLY A 61 6.68 -4.64 -19.46
C GLY A 61 6.92 -5.62 -18.31
N ASP A 62 7.75 -5.27 -17.32
CA ASP A 62 7.84 -6.03 -16.08
C ASP A 62 6.50 -6.05 -15.35
N THR A 63 6.24 -7.13 -14.62
CA THR A 63 4.98 -7.29 -13.91
C THR A 63 5.09 -6.73 -12.49
N VAL A 64 4.07 -5.99 -12.08
CA VAL A 64 3.88 -5.49 -10.71
C VAL A 64 2.59 -6.07 -10.15
N PHE A 65 2.64 -6.61 -8.93
CA PHE A 65 1.45 -6.99 -8.18
C PHE A 65 1.07 -5.86 -7.23
N ASP A 66 -0.16 -5.35 -7.35
CA ASP A 66 -0.76 -4.33 -6.49
C ASP A 66 -1.80 -5.01 -5.59
N ILE A 67 -1.38 -5.40 -4.37
CA ILE A 67 -2.19 -6.16 -3.41
C ILE A 67 -2.91 -5.18 -2.49
N GLY A 68 -4.25 -5.20 -2.52
CA GLY A 68 -5.10 -4.16 -1.94
C GLY A 68 -5.24 -2.97 -2.88
N ALA A 69 -5.50 -3.24 -4.16
CA ALA A 69 -5.49 -2.22 -5.21
C ALA A 69 -6.57 -1.15 -5.04
N ASN A 70 -7.60 -1.39 -4.23
CA ASN A 70 -8.70 -0.48 -3.96
C ASN A 70 -9.32 0.05 -5.29
N THR A 71 -9.22 1.36 -5.56
CA THR A 71 -9.74 1.98 -6.79
C THR A 71 -8.70 2.16 -7.89
N GLY A 72 -7.50 1.59 -7.72
CA GLY A 72 -6.45 1.52 -8.75
C GLY A 72 -5.53 2.74 -8.84
N GLN A 73 -5.40 3.55 -7.79
CA GLN A 73 -4.52 4.73 -7.81
C GLN A 73 -3.05 4.34 -7.94
N LYS A 74 -2.61 3.30 -7.22
CA LYS A 74 -1.24 2.78 -7.32
C LYS A 74 -1.01 2.06 -8.65
N ALA A 75 -1.99 1.29 -9.10
CA ALA A 75 -1.95 0.65 -10.42
C ALA A 75 -1.72 1.66 -11.54
N ASP A 76 -2.34 2.86 -11.49
CA ASP A 76 -2.06 3.94 -12.46
C ASP A 76 -0.60 4.42 -12.42
N ALA A 77 0.00 4.55 -11.23
CA ALA A 77 1.40 4.93 -11.12
C ALA A 77 2.32 3.87 -11.73
N PHE A 78 2.05 2.59 -11.50
CA PHE A 78 2.81 1.49 -12.09
C PHE A 78 2.63 1.40 -13.61
N LEU A 79 1.43 1.66 -14.13
CA LEU A 79 1.22 1.77 -15.58
C LEU A 79 2.04 2.89 -16.22
N GLN A 80 2.20 4.04 -15.53
CA GLN A 80 3.05 5.14 -16.00
C GLN A 80 4.54 4.80 -15.97
N LEU A 81 4.97 3.84 -15.15
CA LEU A 81 6.32 3.26 -15.22
C LEU A 81 6.49 2.31 -16.41
N GLY A 82 5.40 1.91 -17.07
CA GLY A 82 5.38 0.95 -18.14
C GLY A 82 5.20 -0.50 -17.69
N ALA A 83 4.73 -0.73 -16.47
CA ALA A 83 4.47 -2.06 -15.93
C ALA A 83 3.25 -2.74 -16.59
N ARG A 84 3.23 -4.07 -16.55
CA ARG A 84 2.00 -4.85 -16.53
C ARG A 84 1.56 -4.99 -15.08
N VAL A 85 0.30 -4.72 -14.79
CA VAL A 85 -0.20 -4.70 -13.40
C VAL A 85 -1.16 -5.85 -13.15
N VAL A 86 -0.97 -6.57 -12.05
CA VAL A 86 -1.97 -7.47 -11.47
C VAL A 86 -2.55 -6.79 -10.25
N ALA A 87 -3.76 -6.25 -10.39
CA ALA A 87 -4.48 -5.52 -9.34
C ALA A 87 -5.39 -6.48 -8.58
N VAL A 88 -5.13 -6.66 -7.29
CA VAL A 88 -5.85 -7.62 -6.43
C VAL A 88 -6.68 -6.88 -5.40
N GLU A 89 -7.99 -7.14 -5.37
CA GLU A 89 -8.94 -6.43 -4.51
C GLU A 89 -10.11 -7.35 -4.16
N PRO A 90 -10.49 -7.51 -2.88
CA PRO A 90 -11.61 -8.36 -2.48
C PRO A 90 -12.99 -7.66 -2.51
N ASP A 91 -13.06 -6.31 -2.46
CA ASP A 91 -14.33 -5.60 -2.40
C ASP A 91 -14.98 -5.45 -3.79
N GLU A 92 -16.20 -5.96 -3.95
CA GLU A 92 -16.93 -5.98 -5.21
C GLU A 92 -17.21 -4.59 -5.81
N LEU A 93 -17.40 -3.57 -4.96
CA LEU A 93 -17.60 -2.22 -5.45
C LEU A 93 -16.31 -1.64 -6.00
N ASN A 94 -15.18 -1.89 -5.33
CA ASN A 94 -13.87 -1.49 -5.81
C ASN A 94 -13.47 -2.28 -7.05
N LEU A 95 -13.76 -3.58 -7.11
CA LEU A 95 -13.59 -4.38 -8.35
C LEU A 95 -14.36 -3.77 -9.53
N THR A 96 -15.58 -3.31 -9.30
CA THR A 96 -16.36 -2.64 -10.34
C THR A 96 -15.70 -1.34 -10.78
N LYS A 97 -15.17 -0.54 -9.83
CA LYS A 97 -14.43 0.69 -10.13
C LYS A 97 -13.14 0.39 -10.90
N LEU A 98 -12.37 -0.63 -10.48
CA LEU A 98 -11.15 -1.08 -11.16
C LEU A 98 -11.44 -1.50 -12.60
N ARG A 99 -12.46 -2.33 -12.83
CA ARG A 99 -12.86 -2.76 -14.19
C ARG A 99 -13.23 -1.56 -15.06
N ASN A 100 -13.98 -0.61 -14.53
CA ASN A 100 -14.36 0.60 -15.26
C ASN A 100 -13.14 1.50 -15.54
N ARG A 101 -12.22 1.65 -14.57
CA ARG A 101 -11.02 2.47 -14.71
C ARG A 101 -10.08 1.93 -15.78
N PHE A 102 -9.89 0.63 -15.82
CA PHE A 102 -8.94 -0.04 -16.70
C PHE A 102 -9.58 -0.72 -17.92
N ALA A 103 -10.83 -0.43 -18.21
CA ALA A 103 -11.54 -0.97 -19.37
C ALA A 103 -10.87 -0.67 -20.72
N GLY A 104 -9.91 0.26 -20.74
CA GLY A 104 -9.27 0.73 -21.97
C GLY A 104 -10.19 1.62 -22.81
N SER A 105 -9.64 2.23 -23.86
CA SER A 105 -10.40 3.00 -24.83
C SER A 105 -10.26 2.41 -26.22
N LYS A 106 -11.37 2.39 -26.98
CA LYS A 106 -11.39 2.02 -28.43
C LYS A 106 -10.78 0.63 -28.75
N GLY A 107 -10.99 -0.37 -27.86
CA GLY A 107 -10.62 -1.75 -28.18
C GLY A 107 -9.16 -2.13 -27.86
N THR A 108 -8.39 -1.24 -27.26
CA THR A 108 -7.05 -1.57 -26.74
C THR A 108 -7.12 -1.69 -25.23
N PRO A 109 -7.09 -2.91 -24.65
CA PRO A 109 -7.07 -3.08 -23.19
C PRO A 109 -5.77 -2.53 -22.61
N LEU A 110 -5.85 -1.93 -21.44
CA LEU A 110 -4.67 -1.59 -20.66
C LEU A 110 -4.01 -2.88 -20.13
N PRO A 111 -2.69 -2.91 -19.90
CA PRO A 111 -1.98 -4.08 -19.41
C PRO A 111 -2.24 -4.31 -17.90
N VAL A 112 -3.52 -4.45 -17.53
CA VAL A 112 -3.98 -4.67 -16.16
C VAL A 112 -4.83 -5.93 -16.11
N SER A 113 -4.43 -6.87 -15.25
CA SER A 113 -5.23 -8.02 -14.85
C SER A 113 -5.87 -7.73 -13.49
N ILE A 114 -7.17 -7.99 -13.33
CA ILE A 114 -7.91 -7.70 -12.10
C ILE A 114 -8.31 -9.02 -11.45
N VAL A 115 -7.88 -9.24 -10.21
CA VAL A 115 -8.14 -10.45 -9.42
C VAL A 115 -9.08 -10.10 -8.27
N GLY A 116 -10.27 -10.74 -8.24
CA GLY A 116 -11.28 -10.56 -7.20
C GLY A 116 -11.07 -11.51 -6.02
N ALA A 117 -10.04 -11.27 -5.21
CA ALA A 117 -9.71 -12.07 -4.03
C ALA A 117 -8.93 -11.23 -3.02
N ALA A 118 -8.87 -11.66 -1.78
CA ALA A 118 -7.87 -11.24 -0.81
C ALA A 118 -6.64 -12.16 -0.92
N ILE A 119 -5.46 -11.65 -0.57
CA ILE A 119 -4.27 -12.47 -0.43
C ILE A 119 -4.09 -12.87 1.02
N SER A 120 -3.78 -14.14 1.25
CA SER A 120 -3.60 -14.76 2.56
C SER A 120 -2.48 -15.81 2.49
N ASP A 121 -2.26 -16.50 3.61
CA ASP A 121 -1.34 -17.65 3.72
C ASP A 121 -1.93 -18.96 3.17
N HIS A 122 -3.20 -18.94 2.72
CA HIS A 122 -3.90 -20.12 2.19
C HIS A 122 -4.98 -19.75 1.18
N GLU A 123 -5.35 -20.73 0.34
CA GLU A 123 -6.52 -20.66 -0.53
C GLU A 123 -7.79 -21.03 0.23
N GLY A 124 -8.89 -20.31 -0.01
CA GLY A 124 -10.18 -20.58 0.63
C GLY A 124 -11.05 -19.35 0.72
N ALA A 125 -11.52 -19.04 1.91
CA ALA A 125 -12.32 -17.85 2.21
C ALA A 125 -12.01 -17.34 3.62
N GLU A 126 -12.04 -16.02 3.75
CA GLU A 126 -11.84 -15.28 4.99
C GLU A 126 -12.97 -14.28 5.21
N THR A 127 -13.11 -13.82 6.45
CA THR A 127 -14.09 -12.81 6.81
C THR A 127 -13.49 -11.42 6.74
N MET A 128 -13.95 -10.61 5.79
CA MET A 128 -13.63 -9.19 5.70
C MET A 128 -14.58 -8.37 6.57
N LEU A 129 -14.03 -7.53 7.42
CA LEU A 129 -14.72 -6.55 8.24
C LEU A 129 -14.98 -5.30 7.39
N VAL A 130 -16.23 -4.91 7.28
CA VAL A 130 -16.69 -3.86 6.36
C VAL A 130 -17.11 -2.64 7.15
N ASP A 131 -16.39 -1.54 6.96
CA ASP A 131 -16.80 -0.20 7.42
C ASP A 131 -17.91 0.35 6.54
N GLY A 132 -17.75 0.21 5.22
CA GLY A 132 -18.74 0.59 4.23
C GLY A 132 -18.43 0.02 2.84
N PRO A 133 -19.40 0.03 1.92
CA PRO A 133 -19.18 -0.48 0.56
C PRO A 133 -18.04 0.28 -0.16
N GLY A 134 -16.97 -0.41 -0.52
CA GLY A 134 -15.81 0.16 -1.18
C GLY A 134 -14.98 1.11 -0.32
N SER A 135 -15.12 1.03 1.01
CA SER A 135 -14.26 1.78 1.94
C SER A 135 -12.81 1.29 1.85
N ALA A 136 -11.87 2.23 1.86
CA ALA A 136 -10.44 1.93 1.94
C ALA A 136 -10.03 1.31 3.29
N LEU A 137 -10.95 1.31 4.28
CA LEU A 137 -10.73 0.78 5.62
C LEU A 137 -11.24 -0.66 5.79
N ASN A 138 -11.89 -1.22 4.76
CA ASN A 138 -12.29 -2.62 4.80
C ASN A 138 -11.03 -3.50 4.97
N THR A 139 -11.09 -4.43 5.93
CA THR A 139 -9.91 -5.20 6.33
C THR A 139 -10.24 -6.62 6.75
N LEU A 140 -9.28 -7.54 6.60
CA LEU A 140 -9.35 -8.88 7.20
C LEU A 140 -8.77 -8.89 8.64
N SER A 141 -8.13 -7.79 9.06
CA SER A 141 -7.52 -7.67 10.38
C SER A 141 -8.53 -7.16 11.43
N ARG A 142 -8.99 -8.05 12.30
CA ARG A 142 -9.82 -7.65 13.45
C ARG A 142 -9.10 -6.66 14.35
N LYS A 143 -7.79 -6.88 14.57
CA LYS A 143 -6.94 -5.96 15.34
C LYS A 143 -6.96 -4.54 14.76
N TRP A 144 -6.89 -4.39 13.44
CA TRP A 144 -6.93 -3.08 12.79
C TRP A 144 -8.31 -2.42 12.92
N ALA A 145 -9.37 -3.17 12.68
CA ALA A 145 -10.73 -2.66 12.86
C ALA A 145 -10.98 -2.17 14.30
N ASP A 146 -10.48 -2.88 15.31
CA ASP A 146 -10.61 -2.49 16.71
C ASP A 146 -9.73 -1.28 17.06
N THR A 147 -8.53 -1.17 16.48
CA THR A 147 -7.67 0.01 16.59
C THR A 147 -8.36 1.24 16.01
N LEU A 148 -8.93 1.14 14.83
CA LEU A 148 -9.65 2.24 14.17
C LEU A 148 -10.86 2.73 14.98
N LYS A 149 -11.57 1.82 15.65
CA LYS A 149 -12.71 2.18 16.53
C LYS A 149 -12.27 2.88 17.82
N SER A 150 -11.12 2.51 18.37
CA SER A 150 -10.66 2.95 19.70
C SER A 150 -9.84 4.23 19.67
N ASP A 151 -9.07 4.49 18.61
CA ASP A 151 -8.17 5.64 18.51
C ASP A 151 -8.90 6.87 17.94
N LYS A 152 -9.74 7.46 18.80
CA LYS A 152 -10.49 8.69 18.46
C LYS A 152 -9.61 9.90 18.22
N GLU A 153 -8.45 10.00 18.85
CA GLU A 153 -7.51 11.11 18.64
C GLU A 153 -6.87 11.08 17.26
N ARG A 154 -6.54 9.88 16.79
CA ARG A 154 -5.92 9.66 15.47
C ARG A 154 -6.89 9.92 14.32
N PHE A 155 -8.19 9.66 14.55
CA PHE A 155 -9.22 9.65 13.50
C PHE A 155 -10.36 10.65 13.73
N ALA A 156 -10.43 11.35 14.90
CA ALA A 156 -11.57 12.17 15.35
C ALA A 156 -11.92 13.35 14.42
N HIS A 157 -11.01 13.80 13.57
CA HIS A 157 -11.28 14.90 12.64
C HIS A 157 -11.69 14.44 11.23
N THR A 158 -11.77 13.14 11.00
CA THR A 158 -11.89 12.59 9.64
C THR A 158 -13.05 11.61 9.48
N ILE A 159 -13.55 11.02 10.57
CA ILE A 159 -14.46 9.88 10.50
C ILE A 159 -15.50 9.96 11.62
N ASP A 160 -16.78 10.22 11.26
CA ASP A 160 -17.91 9.96 12.12
C ASP A 160 -17.97 8.44 12.37
N ALA A 161 -17.83 8.03 13.63
CA ALA A 161 -17.89 6.68 14.18
C ALA A 161 -17.75 5.50 13.18
N LEU A 162 -16.52 5.00 13.05
CA LEU A 162 -16.26 3.72 12.36
C LEU A 162 -16.90 2.59 13.15
N GLU A 163 -17.78 1.82 12.52
CA GLU A 163 -18.54 0.81 13.23
C GLU A 163 -18.22 -0.63 12.84
N PHE A 164 -17.73 -0.88 11.61
CA PHE A 164 -17.48 -2.24 11.08
C PHE A 164 -18.61 -3.22 11.42
N LYS A 165 -19.84 -2.79 11.18
CA LYS A 165 -21.06 -3.55 11.53
C LYS A 165 -21.30 -4.76 10.64
N HIS A 166 -20.66 -4.80 9.48
CA HIS A 166 -20.90 -5.84 8.50
C HIS A 166 -19.66 -6.70 8.32
N GLU A 167 -19.89 -7.96 8.13
CA GLU A 167 -18.89 -8.96 7.77
C GLU A 167 -19.25 -9.53 6.41
N LYS A 168 -18.24 -9.76 5.56
CA LYS A 168 -18.41 -10.34 4.24
C LYS A 168 -17.40 -11.45 4.04
N SER A 169 -17.84 -12.64 3.64
CA SER A 169 -16.93 -13.68 3.20
C SER A 169 -16.32 -13.29 1.84
N VAL A 170 -15.00 -13.30 1.76
CA VAL A 170 -14.23 -13.03 0.55
C VAL A 170 -13.36 -14.24 0.22
N LYS A 171 -13.18 -14.50 -1.07
CA LYS A 171 -12.26 -15.53 -1.53
C LYS A 171 -10.83 -15.15 -1.17
N THR A 172 -10.01 -16.13 -0.75
CA THR A 172 -8.57 -15.97 -0.55
C THR A 172 -7.77 -16.79 -1.53
N THR A 173 -6.58 -16.29 -1.85
CA THR A 173 -5.53 -16.97 -2.59
C THR A 173 -4.17 -16.55 -2.01
N THR A 174 -3.07 -17.10 -2.52
CA THR A 174 -1.72 -16.80 -2.04
C THR A 174 -0.90 -16.05 -3.07
N LEU A 175 0.21 -15.41 -2.63
CA LEU A 175 1.17 -14.81 -3.57
C LEU A 175 1.77 -15.86 -4.50
N ASP A 176 2.05 -17.06 -3.99
CA ASP A 176 2.58 -18.16 -4.83
C ASP A 176 1.60 -18.53 -5.95
N ARG A 177 0.29 -18.56 -5.69
CA ARG A 177 -0.72 -18.82 -6.73
C ARG A 177 -0.79 -17.71 -7.77
N LEU A 178 -0.64 -16.46 -7.37
CA LEU A 178 -0.53 -15.36 -8.34
C LEU A 178 0.72 -15.48 -9.19
N ILE A 179 1.86 -15.89 -8.60
CA ILE A 179 3.11 -16.11 -9.33
C ILE A 179 2.96 -17.28 -10.34
N GLU A 180 2.26 -18.35 -9.96
CA GLU A 180 1.97 -19.46 -10.87
C GLU A 180 1.11 -19.02 -12.06
N GLU A 181 0.14 -18.13 -11.85
CA GLU A 181 -0.80 -17.67 -12.87
C GLU A 181 -0.22 -16.57 -13.77
N PHE A 182 0.47 -15.58 -13.18
CA PHE A 182 0.89 -14.37 -13.88
C PHE A 182 2.40 -14.26 -14.11
N GLY A 183 3.19 -15.20 -13.59
CA GLY A 183 4.66 -15.17 -13.60
C GLY A 183 5.22 -14.41 -12.41
N VAL A 184 6.55 -14.50 -12.22
CA VAL A 184 7.26 -13.81 -11.13
C VAL A 184 7.18 -12.31 -11.36
N PRO A 185 6.63 -11.51 -10.40
CA PRO A 185 6.60 -10.06 -10.52
C PRO A 185 7.99 -9.47 -10.24
N PHE A 186 8.29 -8.32 -10.84
CA PHE A 186 9.44 -7.53 -10.45
C PHE A 186 9.24 -6.83 -9.10
N PHE A 187 8.00 -6.42 -8.81
CA PHE A 187 7.64 -5.74 -7.58
C PHE A 187 6.28 -6.21 -7.07
N VAL A 188 6.19 -6.42 -5.77
CA VAL A 188 4.93 -6.68 -5.06
C VAL A 188 4.70 -5.55 -4.06
N LYS A 189 3.65 -4.75 -4.25
CA LYS A 189 3.15 -3.80 -3.26
C LYS A 189 2.05 -4.44 -2.44
N ILE A 190 2.16 -4.39 -1.13
CA ILE A 190 1.17 -4.94 -0.17
C ILE A 190 0.63 -3.80 0.68
N ASP A 191 -0.70 -3.59 0.61
CA ASP A 191 -1.39 -2.54 1.35
C ASP A 191 -2.82 -3.03 1.67
N VAL A 192 -2.90 -3.84 2.72
CA VAL A 192 -4.10 -4.64 3.05
C VAL A 192 -4.64 -4.35 4.46
N GLU A 193 -4.27 -3.18 5.00
CA GLU A 193 -4.83 -2.62 6.22
C GLU A 193 -4.68 -3.57 7.44
N GLY A 194 -3.43 -3.95 7.74
CA GLY A 194 -3.04 -4.73 8.92
C GLY A 194 -3.10 -6.25 8.73
N TYR A 195 -3.08 -6.74 7.48
CA TYR A 195 -3.06 -8.17 7.16
C TYR A 195 -1.79 -8.59 6.38
N GLU A 196 -0.78 -7.73 6.33
CA GLU A 196 0.46 -7.85 5.55
C GLU A 196 1.25 -9.11 5.89
N LEU A 197 1.33 -9.46 7.18
CA LEU A 197 2.02 -10.67 7.63
C LEU A 197 1.42 -11.94 7.01
N LYS A 198 0.10 -12.03 6.96
CA LYS A 198 -0.61 -13.16 6.35
C LYS A 198 -0.38 -13.24 4.85
N VAL A 199 -0.34 -12.10 4.18
CA VAL A 199 0.01 -12.01 2.76
C VAL A 199 1.41 -12.57 2.52
N LEU A 200 2.40 -12.13 3.31
CA LEU A 200 3.80 -12.56 3.16
C LEU A 200 4.01 -14.04 3.52
N GLN A 201 3.24 -14.58 4.45
CA GLN A 201 3.26 -16.01 4.79
C GLN A 201 2.80 -16.92 3.63
N GLY A 202 2.10 -16.37 2.64
CA GLY A 202 1.70 -17.04 1.40
C GLY A 202 2.73 -16.95 0.27
N LEU A 203 3.96 -16.50 0.56
CA LEU A 203 5.06 -16.37 -0.41
C LEU A 203 6.23 -17.24 0.03
N HIS A 204 6.65 -18.19 -0.85
CA HIS A 204 7.74 -19.13 -0.57
C HIS A 204 8.93 -19.01 -1.52
N LYS A 205 8.86 -18.09 -2.49
CA LYS A 205 9.94 -17.82 -3.44
C LYS A 205 10.28 -16.33 -3.44
N PRO A 206 11.57 -15.96 -3.43
CA PRO A 206 11.94 -14.56 -3.47
C PRO A 206 11.52 -13.92 -4.80
N VAL A 207 11.16 -12.64 -4.72
CA VAL A 207 10.92 -11.76 -5.86
C VAL A 207 11.87 -10.57 -5.77
N PRO A 208 12.17 -9.82 -6.85
CA PRO A 208 13.16 -8.74 -6.79
C PRO A 208 12.86 -7.67 -5.74
N TYR A 209 11.62 -7.18 -5.64
CA TYR A 209 11.23 -6.14 -4.69
C TYR A 209 9.88 -6.43 -4.06
N ILE A 210 9.75 -6.09 -2.78
CA ILE A 210 8.47 -6.10 -2.03
C ILE A 210 8.36 -4.80 -1.25
N SER A 211 7.16 -4.22 -1.15
CA SER A 211 6.83 -3.27 -0.11
C SER A 211 5.58 -3.67 0.66
N PHE A 212 5.53 -3.29 1.93
CA PHE A 212 4.36 -3.47 2.79
C PHE A 212 4.19 -2.30 3.76
N GLU A 213 2.94 -1.91 3.99
CA GLU A 213 2.62 -0.82 4.93
C GLU A 213 2.54 -1.34 6.35
N VAL A 214 3.09 -0.60 7.32
CA VAL A 214 2.98 -0.91 8.75
C VAL A 214 2.47 0.29 9.52
N ASN A 215 1.33 0.13 10.19
CA ASN A 215 0.76 1.11 11.09
C ASN A 215 1.36 0.95 12.50
N LEU A 216 2.06 1.99 12.98
CA LEU A 216 2.78 1.98 14.24
C LEU A 216 2.07 2.82 15.33
N PRO A 217 2.20 2.46 16.60
CA PRO A 217 2.95 1.31 17.12
C PRO A 217 2.19 -0.02 17.07
N GLU A 218 0.92 -0.02 16.66
CA GLU A 218 -0.03 -1.12 16.84
C GLU A 218 0.45 -2.42 16.16
N PHE A 219 1.03 -2.29 14.96
CA PHE A 219 1.51 -3.43 14.16
C PHE A 219 3.04 -3.59 14.18
N LYS A 220 3.72 -3.02 15.19
CA LYS A 220 5.19 -3.14 15.30
C LYS A 220 5.65 -4.61 15.31
N GLN A 221 4.98 -5.46 16.09
CA GLN A 221 5.36 -6.87 16.21
C GLN A 221 5.12 -7.64 14.91
N GLU A 222 4.00 -7.42 14.27
CA GLU A 222 3.71 -8.00 12.96
C GLU A 222 4.69 -7.50 11.89
N GLY A 223 5.09 -6.23 11.93
CA GLY A 223 6.12 -5.67 11.07
C GLY A 223 7.49 -6.35 11.26
N LEU A 224 7.89 -6.60 12.50
CA LEU A 224 9.11 -7.38 12.81
C LEU A 224 9.00 -8.83 12.30
N GLN A 225 7.83 -9.46 12.42
CA GLN A 225 7.60 -10.79 11.87
C GLN A 225 7.63 -10.79 10.32
N CYS A 226 7.14 -9.74 9.65
CA CYS A 226 7.28 -9.57 8.21
C CYS A 226 8.75 -9.54 7.78
N ILE A 227 9.60 -8.81 8.54
CA ILE A 227 11.05 -8.77 8.29
C ILE A 227 11.66 -10.17 8.40
N GLU A 228 11.32 -10.95 9.42
CA GLU A 228 11.83 -12.32 9.61
C GLU A 228 11.33 -13.28 8.51
N VAL A 229 10.08 -13.14 8.04
CA VAL A 229 9.56 -13.92 6.90
C VAL A 229 10.40 -13.64 5.66
N LEU A 230 10.63 -12.37 5.33
CA LEU A 230 11.42 -11.98 4.14
C LEU A 230 12.89 -12.38 4.25
N LYS A 231 13.48 -12.26 5.45
CA LYS A 231 14.83 -12.79 5.74
C LYS A 231 14.91 -14.31 5.51
N SER A 232 13.86 -15.04 5.90
CA SER A 232 13.81 -16.50 5.69
C SER A 232 13.70 -16.87 4.21
N LEU A 233 13.08 -16.02 3.38
CA LEU A 233 13.07 -16.21 1.93
C LEU A 233 14.45 -16.01 1.29
N GLN A 234 15.19 -15.01 1.77
CA GLN A 234 16.55 -14.74 1.33
C GLN A 234 17.33 -13.96 2.41
N GLU A 235 18.30 -14.64 3.03
CA GLU A 235 19.09 -14.07 4.14
C GLU A 235 19.88 -12.81 3.75
N THR A 236 20.31 -12.71 2.51
CA THR A 236 21.05 -11.56 1.96
C THR A 236 20.17 -10.43 1.46
N GLY A 237 18.85 -10.55 1.61
CA GLY A 237 17.90 -9.49 1.27
C GLY A 237 18.08 -8.26 2.17
N GLU A 238 17.86 -7.09 1.60
CA GLU A 238 18.09 -5.81 2.27
C GLU A 238 16.79 -5.01 2.40
N PHE A 239 16.74 -4.16 3.42
CA PHE A 239 15.57 -3.39 3.81
C PHE A 239 15.84 -1.89 3.84
N ASN A 240 14.79 -1.12 3.59
CA ASN A 240 14.70 0.31 3.87
C ASN A 240 13.24 0.66 4.17
N TYR A 241 12.92 1.88 4.50
CA TYR A 241 11.53 2.32 4.66
C TYR A 241 11.35 3.77 4.21
N SER A 242 10.10 4.16 4.01
CA SER A 242 9.70 5.54 3.79
C SER A 242 8.46 5.86 4.62
N SER A 243 8.41 7.05 5.18
CA SER A 243 7.19 7.58 5.79
C SER A 243 6.30 8.31 4.77
N ASP A 244 6.90 8.78 3.67
CA ASP A 244 6.22 9.44 2.57
C ASP A 244 7.11 9.40 1.31
N CYS A 245 6.55 9.05 0.16
CA CYS A 245 7.27 9.03 -1.12
C CYS A 245 7.90 10.39 -1.49
N TRP A 246 7.39 11.50 -0.94
CA TRP A 246 7.98 12.84 -1.10
C TRP A 246 9.31 13.02 -0.38
N GLN A 247 9.52 12.29 0.70
CA GLN A 247 10.76 12.35 1.49
C GLN A 247 11.80 11.34 1.01
N GLY A 248 11.39 10.39 0.16
CA GLY A 248 12.24 9.30 -0.30
C GLY A 248 12.47 8.24 0.76
N LEU A 249 13.53 7.47 0.61
CA LEU A 249 13.93 6.45 1.58
C LEU A 249 14.51 7.11 2.85
N ALA A 250 14.17 6.55 4.01
CA ALA A 250 14.58 7.07 5.31
C ALA A 250 16.07 6.82 5.64
N LYS A 251 16.69 5.85 4.97
CA LYS A 251 18.13 5.54 5.12
C LYS A 251 18.84 5.69 3.80
N ASP A 252 20.05 6.27 3.84
CA ASP A 252 20.92 6.42 2.68
C ASP A 252 21.40 5.07 2.12
N LYS A 253 21.39 4.04 2.97
CA LYS A 253 21.80 2.68 2.64
C LYS A 253 20.65 1.70 2.88
N TRP A 254 20.62 0.67 2.07
CA TRP A 254 19.85 -0.53 2.36
C TRP A 254 20.53 -1.32 3.47
N LEU A 255 19.76 -1.89 4.39
CA LEU A 255 20.24 -2.52 5.61
C LEU A 255 19.90 -4.01 5.61
N GLN A 256 20.80 -4.82 6.15
CA GLN A 256 20.50 -6.23 6.41
C GLN A 256 19.40 -6.38 7.49
N ALA A 257 18.68 -7.49 7.48
CA ALA A 257 17.52 -7.72 8.35
C ALA A 257 17.78 -7.41 9.83
N SER A 258 18.95 -7.83 10.38
CA SER A 258 19.27 -7.61 11.79
C SER A 258 19.45 -6.13 12.15
N GLU A 259 20.10 -5.38 11.29
CA GLU A 259 20.30 -3.93 11.45
C GLU A 259 18.99 -3.19 11.25
N PHE A 260 18.22 -3.58 10.24
CA PHE A 260 16.92 -2.97 9.94
C PHE A 260 15.90 -3.20 11.05
N SER A 261 15.82 -4.40 11.63
CA SER A 261 14.93 -4.71 12.75
C SER A 261 15.18 -3.78 13.94
N HIS A 262 16.45 -3.48 14.25
CA HIS A 262 16.80 -2.52 15.31
C HIS A 262 16.34 -1.10 14.97
N VAL A 263 16.57 -0.64 13.74
CA VAL A 263 16.08 0.66 13.25
C VAL A 263 14.57 0.73 13.29
N PHE A 264 13.90 -0.32 12.84
CA PHE A 264 12.44 -0.38 12.79
C PHE A 264 11.81 -0.41 14.20
N ASP A 265 12.43 -1.12 15.14
CA ASP A 265 11.95 -1.14 16.54
C ASP A 265 12.00 0.25 17.19
N GLN A 266 12.99 1.07 16.83
CA GLN A 266 13.14 2.46 17.31
C GLN A 266 12.33 3.47 16.49
N CYS A 267 11.60 3.04 15.46
CA CYS A 267 10.83 3.94 14.62
C CYS A 267 9.68 4.59 15.40
N THR A 268 9.59 5.92 15.32
CA THR A 268 8.58 6.75 15.98
C THR A 268 7.52 7.28 15.01
N GLU A 269 7.63 6.95 13.74
CA GLU A 269 6.62 7.28 12.74
C GLU A 269 5.30 6.56 13.05
N ARG A 270 4.19 7.14 12.61
CA ARG A 270 2.86 6.53 12.82
C ARG A 270 2.49 5.48 11.79
N CYS A 271 3.11 5.56 10.63
CA CYS A 271 2.92 4.62 9.54
C CYS A 271 4.12 4.71 8.61
N VAL A 272 4.63 3.57 8.19
CA VAL A 272 5.74 3.48 7.24
C VAL A 272 5.43 2.46 6.17
N GLU A 273 5.94 2.69 4.97
CA GLU A 273 6.05 1.68 3.93
C GLU A 273 7.47 1.09 4.03
N VAL A 274 7.57 -0.18 4.38
CA VAL A 274 8.82 -0.93 4.43
C VAL A 274 9.08 -1.50 3.04
N PHE A 275 10.31 -1.35 2.57
CA PHE A 275 10.78 -1.89 1.30
C PHE A 275 11.82 -2.98 1.55
N TRP A 276 11.70 -4.05 0.83
CA TRP A 276 12.67 -5.13 0.76
C TRP A 276 13.10 -5.35 -0.68
N ARG A 277 14.40 -5.60 -0.87
CA ARG A 277 14.94 -6.05 -2.15
C ARG A 277 15.73 -7.33 -1.97
N SER A 278 15.56 -8.24 -2.90
CA SER A 278 16.40 -9.43 -2.98
C SER A 278 17.77 -9.09 -3.54
N SER A 279 18.73 -9.97 -3.32
CA SER A 279 20.06 -9.89 -3.93
C SER A 279 20.14 -10.73 -5.23
N LEU A 280 18.99 -10.90 -5.91
CA LEU A 280 18.89 -11.62 -7.19
C LEU A 280 19.59 -10.86 -8.32
#